data_9d1aba42071c71f710b816ac7478f16a
#
_entry.id   9d1aba42071c71f710b816ac7478f16a
#
_cell.length_a   1.000
_cell.length_b   1.000
_cell.length_c   1.000
_cell.angle_alpha   90.00
_cell.angle_beta   90.00
_cell.angle_gamma   90.00
#
_symmetry.space_group_name_H-M   'P 1'
#
loop_
_entity.id
_entity.type
_entity.pdbx_description
1 polymer ?
#
loop_
_entity_poly.entity_id
_entity_poly.type
_entity_poly.pdbx_seq_one_letter_code
_entity_poly.pdbx_strand_id
1 'polypeptide(L)'
;MGTHDGYESAGELLRALAAPLRIAIVTELGGGARCVHELVEAVRAPQPLVSQHLRVLRGAGVVRGARRGREIEYSLTDEHIAHIVADAVSHAREPRRPARVAESPALSGDPASINPG
;
A
#
# COMPACT_ATOMS: atom_id res chain seq x y z
N MET A 1 -2.99 25.80 -6.07
CA MET A 1 -2.83 25.46 -5.56
C MET A 1 -2.06 24.62 -4.86
N GLY A 2 -1.08 24.78 -4.56
CA GLY A 2 -0.04 23.94 -4.10
C GLY A 2 -0.31 23.13 -2.85
N THR A 3 -1.02 23.69 -1.91
CA THR A 3 -1.22 22.96 -0.66
C THR A 3 -2.04 21.70 -0.82
N HIS A 4 -2.87 21.63 -1.85
CA HIS A 4 -3.72 20.46 -2.04
C HIS A 4 -3.09 19.37 -2.87
N ASP A 5 -2.03 19.72 -3.61
CA ASP A 5 -1.42 18.76 -4.52
C ASP A 5 -0.91 17.53 -3.79
N GLY A 6 -0.26 17.75 -2.67
CA GLY A 6 0.27 16.63 -1.91
C GLY A 6 -0.81 15.69 -1.42
N TYR A 7 -1.93 16.25 -1.00
CA TYR A 7 -3.03 15.41 -0.49
C TYR A 7 -3.71 14.64 -1.60
N GLU A 8 -3.88 15.24 -2.75
CA GLU A 8 -4.49 14.52 -3.86
C GLU A 8 -3.62 13.40 -4.34
N SER A 9 -2.34 13.68 -4.52
CA SER A 9 -1.40 12.66 -4.96
C SER A 9 -1.28 11.54 -3.94
N ALA A 10 -1.23 11.88 -2.66
CA ALA A 10 -1.18 10.87 -1.62
C ALA A 10 -2.43 10.01 -1.63
N GLY A 11 -3.58 10.63 -1.88
CA GLY A 11 -4.83 9.86 -1.98
C GLY A 11 -4.81 8.88 -3.12
N GLU A 12 -4.27 9.30 -4.26
CA GLU A 12 -4.15 8.40 -5.40
C GLU A 12 -3.21 7.25 -5.11
N LEU A 13 -2.09 7.55 -4.46
CA LEU A 13 -1.15 6.50 -4.07
C LEU A 13 -1.81 5.49 -3.15
N LEU A 14 -2.49 5.98 -2.12
CA LEU A 14 -3.09 5.09 -1.15
C LEU A 14 -4.21 4.26 -1.77
N ARG A 15 -4.95 4.83 -2.72
CA ARG A 15 -5.95 4.04 -3.43
C ARG A 15 -5.31 2.93 -4.24
N ALA A 16 -4.17 3.21 -4.87
CA ALA A 16 -3.48 2.17 -5.63
C ALA A 16 -2.95 1.06 -4.75
N LEU A 17 -2.67 1.36 -3.48
CA LEU A 17 -2.18 0.36 -2.54
C LEU A 17 -3.29 -0.38 -1.81
N ALA A 18 -4.52 0.07 -1.92
CA ALA A 18 -5.60 -0.39 -1.05
C ALA A 18 -6.28 -1.65 -1.56
N ALA A 19 -5.50 -2.71 -1.72
CA ALA A 19 -6.02 -4.04 -2.04
C ALA A 19 -5.06 -5.05 -1.43
N PRO A 20 -5.56 -6.09 -0.77
CA PRO A 20 -4.66 -7.03 -0.07
C PRO A 20 -3.59 -7.61 -0.96
N LEU A 21 -3.92 -7.98 -2.20
CA LEU A 21 -2.93 -8.57 -3.07
C LEU A 21 -1.89 -7.54 -3.50
N ARG A 22 -2.28 -6.29 -3.71
CA ARG A 22 -1.32 -5.25 -4.04
C ARG A 22 -0.39 -4.98 -2.87
N ILE A 23 -0.93 -5.00 -1.65
CA ILE A 23 -0.10 -4.86 -0.45
C ILE A 23 0.91 -6.00 -0.37
N ALA A 24 0.47 -7.23 -0.66
CA ALA A 24 1.38 -8.38 -0.64
C ALA A 24 2.47 -8.25 -1.70
N ILE A 25 2.12 -7.79 -2.89
CA ILE A 25 3.10 -7.61 -3.97
C ILE A 25 4.13 -6.56 -3.56
N VAL A 26 3.69 -5.43 -3.04
CA VAL A 26 4.62 -4.38 -2.63
C VAL A 26 5.52 -4.88 -1.51
N THR A 27 4.98 -5.66 -0.59
CA THR A 27 5.78 -6.23 0.48
C THR A 27 6.89 -7.11 -0.08
N GLU A 28 6.57 -7.94 -1.07
CA GLU A 28 7.58 -8.78 -1.69
C GLU A 28 8.63 -7.95 -2.42
N LEU A 29 8.20 -6.92 -3.11
CA LEU A 29 9.14 -6.07 -3.84
C LEU A 29 10.00 -5.22 -2.90
N GLY A 30 9.56 -5.06 -1.66
CA GLY A 30 10.38 -4.39 -0.65
C GLY A 30 11.67 -5.11 -0.36
N GLY A 31 11.72 -6.42 -0.64
CA GLY A 31 12.93 -7.21 -0.47
C GLY A 31 13.83 -7.23 -1.68
N GLY A 32 13.42 -6.60 -2.78
CA GLY A 32 14.21 -6.54 -3.99
C GLY A 32 13.36 -6.82 -5.21
N ALA A 33 13.93 -6.60 -6.37
CA ALA A 33 13.23 -6.77 -7.64
C ALA A 33 12.82 -8.23 -7.86
N ARG A 34 11.69 -8.43 -8.53
CA ARG A 34 11.14 -9.76 -8.78
C ARG A 34 10.51 -9.81 -10.17
N CYS A 35 10.62 -10.95 -10.81
CA CYS A 35 9.87 -11.22 -12.03
C CYS A 35 8.46 -11.71 -11.66
N VAL A 36 7.56 -11.71 -12.66
CA VAL A 36 6.17 -12.07 -12.39
C VAL A 36 6.05 -13.47 -11.78
N HIS A 37 6.78 -14.44 -12.31
CA HIS A 37 6.64 -15.81 -11.80
C HIS A 37 7.08 -15.91 -10.33
N GLU A 38 8.07 -15.10 -9.95
CA GLU A 38 8.51 -15.09 -8.55
C GLU A 38 7.42 -14.50 -7.66
N LEU A 39 6.74 -13.46 -8.15
CA LEU A 39 5.64 -12.88 -7.39
C LEU A 39 4.47 -13.84 -7.28
N VAL A 40 4.16 -14.54 -8.37
CA VAL A 40 3.08 -15.52 -8.36
C VAL A 40 3.31 -16.55 -7.25
N GLU A 41 4.53 -17.05 -7.15
CA GLU A 41 4.84 -18.02 -6.11
C GLU A 41 4.77 -17.41 -4.72
N ALA A 42 5.29 -16.20 -4.59
CA ALA A 42 5.37 -15.56 -3.27
C ALA A 42 4.00 -15.21 -2.72
N VAL A 43 3.12 -14.66 -3.57
CA VAL A 43 1.81 -14.21 -3.10
C VAL A 43 0.73 -15.26 -3.31
N ARG A 44 1.06 -16.38 -3.95
CA ARG A 44 0.16 -17.51 -4.14
C ARG A 44 -1.13 -17.11 -4.84
N ALA A 45 -1.00 -16.44 -5.95
CA ALA A 45 -2.14 -16.00 -6.74
C ALA A 45 -1.87 -16.32 -8.21
N PRO A 46 -2.94 -16.52 -9.00
CA PRO A 46 -2.78 -16.82 -10.43
C PRO A 46 -2.07 -15.68 -11.16
N GLN A 47 -1.28 -16.05 -12.15
CA GLN A 47 -0.52 -15.07 -12.89
C GLN A 47 -1.37 -13.95 -13.52
N PRO A 48 -2.52 -14.25 -14.14
CA PRO A 48 -3.32 -13.16 -14.70
C PRO A 48 -3.74 -12.13 -13.66
N LEU A 49 -4.02 -12.57 -12.45
CA LEU A 49 -4.41 -11.67 -11.38
C LEU A 49 -3.22 -10.83 -10.91
N VAL A 50 -2.07 -11.47 -10.73
CA VAL A 50 -0.86 -10.75 -10.35
C VAL A 50 -0.51 -9.71 -11.41
N SER A 51 -0.58 -10.10 -12.69
CA SER A 51 -0.28 -9.17 -13.78
C SER A 51 -1.24 -8.00 -13.81
N GLN A 52 -2.51 -8.25 -13.50
CA GLN A 52 -3.51 -7.18 -13.47
C GLN A 52 -3.18 -6.18 -12.36
N HIS A 53 -2.83 -6.67 -11.19
CA HIS A 53 -2.47 -5.77 -10.08
C HIS A 53 -1.17 -5.03 -10.36
N LEU A 54 -0.21 -5.69 -11.00
CA LEU A 54 1.03 -5.00 -11.38
C LEU A 54 0.75 -3.87 -12.36
N ARG A 55 -0.22 -4.06 -13.26
CA ARG A 55 -0.58 -3.00 -14.19
C ARG A 55 -1.13 -1.79 -13.45
N VAL A 56 -1.98 -2.01 -12.45
CA VAL A 56 -2.51 -0.91 -11.66
C VAL A 56 -1.38 -0.20 -10.91
N LEU A 57 -0.50 -0.97 -10.27
CA LEU A 57 0.60 -0.40 -9.52
C LEU A 57 1.55 0.39 -10.42
N ARG A 58 1.78 -0.13 -11.63
CA ARG A 58 2.65 0.56 -12.56
C ARG A 58 2.01 1.85 -13.06
N GLY A 59 0.72 1.82 -13.33
CA GLY A 59 0.01 3.03 -13.76
C GLY A 59 0.00 4.11 -12.71
N ALA A 60 0.07 3.73 -11.45
CA ALA A 60 0.08 4.68 -10.34
C ALA A 60 1.50 5.11 -9.94
N GLY A 61 2.51 4.61 -10.64
CA GLY A 61 3.88 4.99 -10.34
C GLY A 61 4.47 4.30 -9.12
N VAL A 62 3.85 3.24 -8.65
CA VAL A 62 4.31 2.51 -7.48
C VAL A 62 5.44 1.55 -7.83
N VAL A 63 5.33 0.91 -8.99
CA VAL A 63 6.36 -0.01 -9.46
C VAL A 63 6.79 0.39 -10.85
N ARG A 64 7.95 -0.08 -11.23
CA ARG A 64 8.43 0.05 -12.60
C ARG A 64 8.90 -1.31 -13.05
N GLY A 65 8.84 -1.54 -14.37
CA GLY A 65 9.31 -2.79 -14.96
C GLY A 65 10.50 -2.53 -15.82
N ALA A 66 11.43 -3.46 -15.83
CA ALA A 66 12.61 -3.41 -16.66
C ALA A 66 12.78 -4.77 -17.31
N ARG A 67 13.09 -4.75 -18.60
CA ARG A 67 13.28 -6.00 -19.31
C ARG A 67 14.57 -6.66 -18.84
N ARG A 68 14.47 -7.95 -18.59
CA ARG A 68 15.61 -8.74 -18.20
C ARG A 68 15.55 -10.06 -18.93
N GLY A 69 16.26 -10.12 -20.05
CA GLY A 69 16.13 -11.26 -20.92
C GLY A 69 14.74 -11.32 -21.54
N ARG A 70 14.05 -12.42 -21.28
CA ARG A 70 12.70 -12.62 -21.80
C ARG A 70 11.62 -12.17 -20.82
N GLU A 71 12.05 -11.77 -19.64
CA GLU A 71 11.11 -11.45 -18.58
C GLU A 71 11.16 -9.98 -18.26
N ILE A 72 10.13 -9.54 -17.55
CA ILE A 72 10.11 -8.19 -17.01
C ILE A 72 10.30 -8.32 -15.51
N GLU A 73 11.27 -7.57 -15.00
CA GLU A 73 11.55 -7.54 -13.59
C GLU A 73 10.95 -6.28 -13.01
N TYR A 74 10.19 -6.43 -11.94
CA TYR A 74 9.51 -5.30 -11.30
C TYR A 74 10.23 -4.89 -10.04
N SER A 75 10.21 -3.58 -9.77
CA SER A 75 10.79 -3.05 -8.55
C SER A 75 9.98 -1.84 -8.11
N LEU A 76 10.09 -1.50 -6.83
CA LEU A 76 9.44 -0.30 -6.31
C LEU A 76 10.15 0.94 -6.83
N THR A 77 9.38 2.00 -7.05
CA THR A 77 9.98 3.23 -7.56
C THR A 77 10.79 3.97 -6.52
N ASP A 78 10.46 3.78 -5.23
CA ASP A 78 11.29 4.33 -4.17
C ASP A 78 11.01 3.59 -2.86
N GLU A 79 11.85 3.87 -1.86
CA GLU A 79 11.77 3.18 -0.58
C GLU A 79 10.59 3.62 0.27
N HIS A 80 10.08 4.80 0.05
CA HIS A 80 8.97 5.29 0.86
C HIS A 80 7.76 4.38 0.75
N ILE A 81 7.55 3.83 -0.45
CA ILE A 81 6.41 2.95 -0.67
C ILE A 81 6.50 1.72 0.20
N ALA A 82 7.69 1.13 0.30
CA ALA A 82 7.89 -0.03 1.15
C ALA A 82 7.58 0.29 2.61
N HIS A 83 8.01 1.46 3.06
CA HIS A 83 7.79 1.86 4.45
C HIS A 83 6.32 2.11 4.75
N ILE A 84 5.61 2.77 3.83
CA ILE A 84 4.19 3.02 4.00
C ILE A 84 3.44 1.70 4.17
N VAL A 85 3.73 0.75 3.30
CA VAL A 85 3.04 -0.53 3.35
C VAL A 85 3.43 -1.32 4.59
N ALA A 86 4.71 -1.34 4.92
CA ALA A 86 5.17 -2.06 6.12
C ALA A 86 4.53 -1.50 7.37
N ASP A 87 4.43 -0.17 7.46
CA ASP A 87 3.80 0.46 8.61
C ASP A 87 2.32 0.15 8.68
N ALA A 88 1.65 0.15 7.53
CA ALA A 88 0.22 -0.17 7.51
C ALA A 88 -0.02 -1.60 7.97
N VAL A 89 0.79 -2.54 7.50
CA VAL A 89 0.65 -3.94 7.89
C VAL A 89 0.95 -4.11 9.37
N SER A 90 2.02 -3.47 9.84
CA SER A 90 2.39 -3.55 11.23
C SER A 90 1.29 -3.01 12.12
N HIS A 91 0.73 -1.87 11.77
CA HIS A 91 -0.36 -1.29 12.53
C HIS A 91 -1.57 -2.22 12.55
N ALA A 92 -1.90 -2.81 11.40
CA ALA A 92 -3.07 -3.67 11.30
C ALA A 92 -2.94 -4.94 12.13
N ARG A 93 -1.72 -5.36 12.41
CA ARG A 93 -1.47 -6.56 13.20
C ARG A 93 -1.42 -6.31 14.69
N GLU A 94 -1.45 -5.06 15.10
CA GLU A 94 -1.42 -4.76 16.53
C GLU A 94 -2.74 -5.16 17.19
N PRO A 95 -2.69 -5.61 18.45
CA PRO A 95 -3.92 -5.95 19.15
C PRO A 95 -4.81 -4.74 19.28
N ARG A 96 -6.10 -4.97 19.11
CA ARG A 96 -7.05 -3.89 19.27
C ARG A 96 -7.26 -3.55 20.71
N ARG A 97 -7.52 -2.27 20.95
CA ARG A 97 -7.86 -1.79 22.27
C ARG A 97 -9.25 -1.21 22.23
N PRO A 98 -10.23 -1.97 22.63
CA PRO A 98 -11.61 -1.52 22.46
C PRO A 98 -11.90 -0.19 23.13
N ALA A 99 -11.38 0.01 24.31
CA ALA A 99 -11.70 1.22 25.05
C ALA A 99 -11.16 2.48 24.39
N ARG A 100 -10.09 2.33 23.64
CA ARG A 100 -9.46 3.46 23.04
C ARG A 100 -10.28 4.11 21.96
N VAL A 101 -11.08 3.31 21.34
CA VAL A 101 -11.91 3.80 20.26
C VAL A 101 -12.88 4.85 20.76
N ALA A 102 -13.34 4.66 21.95
CA ALA A 102 -14.33 5.58 22.47
C ALA A 102 -13.77 6.93 22.72
N GLU A 103 -12.62 6.91 22.93
CA GLU A 103 -12.11 8.10 23.29
C GLU A 103 -11.93 9.01 22.49
N SER A 104 -12.42 9.01 22.51
CA SER A 104 -12.34 9.88 21.92
C SER A 104 -12.61 10.72 21.65
N PRO A 105 -12.71 10.84 22.37
CA PRO A 105 -12.97 11.66 22.18
C PRO A 105 -12.94 12.37 21.76
N ALA A 106 -12.90 12.23 22.17
CA ALA A 106 -12.90 12.96 21.72
C ALA A 106 -12.80 13.49 21.14
N LEU A 107 -12.81 12.99 21.48
CA LEU A 107 -12.91 13.44 20.92
C LEU A 107 -13.01 13.99 20.76
N SER A 108 -13.14 13.84 21.32
CA SER A 108 -13.51 14.44 21.07
C SER A 108 -13.61 14.98 21.05
N GLY A 109 -13.63 14.76 21.67
CA GLY A 109 -14.13 15.43 21.44
C GLY A 109 -14.21 15.82 21.54
N ASP A 110 -14.41 15.77 22.01
CA ASP A 110 -14.95 16.24 21.80
C ASP A 110 -15.22 16.62 21.79
N PRO A 111 -15.34 16.65 22.28
CA PRO A 111 -16.00 16.99 22.04
C PRO A 111 -16.17 17.36 21.85
N ALA A 112 -16.30 17.26 22.37
CA ALA A 112 -16.68 17.59 21.99
C ALA A 112 -16.54 17.66 21.59
N SER A 113 -16.43 17.34 21.96
CA SER A 113 -16.52 17.38 21.35
C SER A 113 -16.48 17.23 20.86
N ILE A 114 -16.64 16.85 21.17
CA ILE A 114 -16.92 16.68 20.57
C ILE A 114 -17.05 16.49 20.22
N ASN A 115 -17.24 16.30 20.54
CA ASN A 115 -17.63 16.13 20.09
C ASN A 115 -17.85 15.91 19.95
N PRO A 116 -17.96 15.64 20.20
CA PRO A 116 -18.46 15.35 20.03
C PRO A 116 -18.57 15.20 19.83
N GLY A 117 -18.27 14.94 20.03
CA GLY A 117 -18.52 14.85 19.73
C GLY A 117 -18.54 14.84 19.48
#